data_eccb57a7afc0cbc4a615da44fd64fff2
#
_entry.id   eccb57a7afc0cbc4a615da44fd64fff2
#
_cell.length_a   1.000
_cell.length_b   1.000
_cell.length_c   1.000
_cell.angle_alpha   90.00
_cell.angle_beta   90.00
_cell.angle_gamma   90.00
#
_symmetry.space_group_name_H-M   'P 1'
#
loop_
_entity.id
_entity.type
_entity.pdbx_description
1 polymer ?
#
loop_
_entity_poly.entity_id
_entity_poly.type
_entity_poly.pdbx_seq_one_letter_code
_entity_poly.pdbx_strand_id
1 'polypeptide(L)'
;MSLALNLDRKAEAAAVVHAHGVPHRRIEEWKYSDLKAALGEQGLGAVTAEWLVANLPSGVEMFDLAQPNPPQWVMAHVARPTQNVMNAASLALSAGGVAFRVPKGVVIADPLKLDFTGPGHVRALLVLEEGASLTLFEGVGPADFRNVGFEIVIGAGASLEHVRISPAAGEAVLVEEANVRIAAGGRYRAHFAGFGSKLSRMELEIALEGAGAQAHLSGVSVLDGKRHSDVTTHVIHRHGDTASTQLFKHVAGGQARAVYQGKVTVAKGANGSDSVQTAKALLLGEAAEADLKPELEIFADDVKCAHGAAVGDLDADSLFYLRARGIPESQARGLLLHAFLEDAVAEIANIDQRELVRTEMLAGLKAVA
;
A
#
# COMPACT_ATOMS: atom_id res chain seq x y z
N MET A 1 11.09 -23.61 -14.76
CA MET A 1 12.40 -22.97 -14.90
C MET A 1 12.16 -21.48 -14.97
N SER A 2 12.40 -20.94 -13.91
CA SER A 2 12.24 -19.66 -13.28
C SER A 2 12.50 -18.42 -14.12
N LEU A 3 11.97 -17.30 -13.66
CA LEU A 3 12.45 -15.96 -13.95
C LEU A 3 13.89 -15.99 -14.47
N ALA A 4 14.09 -15.77 -15.77
CA ALA A 4 15.42 -15.63 -16.38
C ALA A 4 16.09 -14.31 -15.93
N LEU A 5 15.69 -13.87 -14.74
CA LEU A 5 16.27 -12.78 -14.00
C LEU A 5 17.61 -13.25 -13.48
N ASN A 6 18.58 -12.45 -13.76
CA ASN A 6 19.93 -12.47 -13.27
C ASN A 6 20.05 -13.37 -12.01
N LEU A 7 20.56 -14.60 -12.18
CA LEU A 7 20.70 -15.60 -11.10
C LEU A 7 21.43 -14.99 -9.89
N ASP A 8 22.34 -14.03 -10.13
CA ASP A 8 23.06 -13.33 -9.09
C ASP A 8 22.12 -12.51 -8.20
N ARG A 9 21.11 -11.83 -8.77
CA ARG A 9 20.14 -11.05 -7.99
C ARG A 9 19.21 -11.91 -7.14
N LYS A 10 18.82 -13.08 -7.64
CA LYS A 10 18.07 -14.04 -6.82
C LYS A 10 18.92 -14.60 -5.68
N ALA A 11 20.20 -14.86 -5.93
CA ALA A 11 21.12 -15.31 -4.90
C ALA A 11 21.36 -14.22 -3.84
N GLU A 12 21.53 -12.96 -4.24
CA GLU A 12 21.61 -11.81 -3.34
C GLU A 12 20.34 -11.69 -2.47
N ALA A 13 19.16 -11.77 -3.08
CA ALA A 13 17.89 -11.72 -2.38
C ALA A 13 17.71 -12.90 -1.40
N ALA A 14 18.10 -14.11 -1.81
CA ALA A 14 18.08 -15.29 -0.95
C ALA A 14 19.02 -15.14 0.26
N ALA A 15 20.18 -14.50 0.07
CA ALA A 15 21.11 -14.20 1.16
C ALA A 15 20.50 -13.22 2.17
N VAL A 16 19.75 -12.19 1.73
CA VAL A 16 19.01 -11.28 2.62
C VAL A 16 17.97 -12.05 3.45
N VAL A 17 17.16 -12.89 2.79
CA VAL A 17 16.15 -13.71 3.49
C VAL A 17 16.81 -14.65 4.52
N HIS A 18 17.92 -15.29 4.14
CA HIS A 18 18.64 -16.19 5.04
C HIS A 18 19.25 -15.46 6.24
N ALA A 19 19.81 -14.27 6.03
CA ALA A 19 20.46 -13.49 7.08
C ALA A 19 19.47 -12.94 8.12
N HIS A 20 18.28 -12.52 7.68
CA HIS A 20 17.30 -11.87 8.55
C HIS A 20 16.20 -12.82 9.05
N GLY A 21 15.90 -13.88 8.30
CA GLY A 21 14.80 -14.81 8.59
C GLY A 21 13.42 -14.17 8.45
N VAL A 22 12.41 -14.82 9.02
CA VAL A 22 11.04 -14.32 9.02
C VAL A 22 10.91 -13.12 9.97
N PRO A 23 10.40 -11.97 9.51
CA PRO A 23 10.24 -10.79 10.35
C PRO A 23 9.40 -11.03 11.60
N HIS A 24 9.80 -10.41 12.71
CA HIS A 24 9.16 -10.54 14.00
C HIS A 24 9.23 -9.22 14.79
N ARG A 25 8.43 -9.08 15.84
CA ARG A 25 8.25 -7.83 16.61
C ARG A 25 9.50 -7.27 17.32
N ARG A 26 10.65 -7.98 17.30
CA ARG A 26 11.92 -7.45 17.81
C ARG A 26 12.71 -6.65 16.78
N ILE A 27 12.26 -6.66 15.52
CA ILE A 27 12.75 -5.81 14.45
C ILE A 27 11.95 -4.51 14.52
N GLU A 28 12.62 -3.33 14.54
CA GLU A 28 11.96 -2.04 14.78
C GLU A 28 10.84 -1.77 13.78
N GLU A 29 11.04 -2.07 12.50
CA GLU A 29 10.05 -1.88 11.44
C GLU A 29 8.85 -2.83 11.56
N TRP A 30 9.00 -3.90 12.34
CA TRP A 30 7.99 -4.95 12.55
C TRP A 30 7.45 -5.02 13.98
N LYS A 31 7.77 -4.06 14.83
CA LYS A 31 7.44 -4.11 16.25
C LYS A 31 5.94 -4.21 16.55
N TYR A 32 5.11 -3.71 15.65
CA TYR A 32 3.64 -3.79 15.79
C TYR A 32 3.05 -4.99 15.06
N SER A 33 3.82 -5.69 14.21
CA SER A 33 3.35 -6.76 13.34
C SER A 33 4.32 -7.95 13.37
N ASP A 34 3.91 -9.06 13.98
CA ASP A 34 4.75 -10.26 14.13
C ASP A 34 4.42 -11.29 13.04
N LEU A 35 5.09 -11.19 11.88
CA LEU A 35 4.89 -12.12 10.78
C LEU A 35 5.25 -13.55 11.16
N LYS A 36 6.33 -13.73 11.93
CA LYS A 36 6.76 -15.06 12.38
C LYS A 36 5.70 -15.73 13.25
N ALA A 37 5.09 -14.99 14.17
CA ALA A 37 4.00 -15.52 14.99
C ALA A 37 2.73 -15.77 14.16
N ALA A 38 2.43 -14.91 13.18
CA ALA A 38 1.26 -15.08 12.32
C ALA A 38 1.36 -16.32 11.43
N LEU A 39 2.54 -16.63 10.88
CA LEU A 39 2.80 -17.81 10.04
C LEU A 39 2.97 -19.10 10.86
N GLY A 40 3.38 -19.00 12.13
CA GLY A 40 3.68 -20.18 12.94
C GLY A 40 4.78 -21.06 12.34
N GLU A 41 4.55 -22.37 12.30
CA GLU A 41 5.50 -23.37 11.78
C GLU A 41 5.58 -23.38 10.23
N GLN A 42 4.62 -22.79 9.55
CA GLN A 42 4.55 -22.80 8.07
C GLN A 42 5.73 -22.08 7.42
N GLY A 43 6.28 -21.02 8.07
CA GLY A 43 7.34 -20.20 7.51
C GLY A 43 6.93 -19.50 6.23
N LEU A 44 7.90 -19.06 5.42
CA LEU A 44 7.64 -18.34 4.16
C LEU A 44 7.25 -19.27 3.01
N GLY A 45 7.70 -20.54 3.04
CA GLY A 45 7.51 -21.46 1.91
C GLY A 45 8.20 -20.96 0.63
N ALA A 46 8.03 -21.71 -0.45
CA ALA A 46 8.56 -21.37 -1.79
C ALA A 46 7.50 -21.61 -2.87
N VAL A 47 6.24 -21.28 -2.59
CA VAL A 47 5.14 -21.38 -3.54
C VAL A 47 5.02 -20.05 -4.30
N THR A 48 4.74 -20.10 -5.59
CA THR A 48 4.48 -18.90 -6.39
C THR A 48 2.99 -18.61 -6.39
N ALA A 49 2.62 -17.43 -5.94
CA ALA A 49 1.22 -16.98 -5.99
C ALA A 49 0.80 -16.67 -7.44
N GLU A 50 -0.49 -16.72 -7.66
CA GLU A 50 -1.11 -16.48 -8.95
C GLU A 50 -1.48 -15.00 -9.11
N TRP A 51 -1.64 -14.58 -10.35
CA TRP A 51 -2.14 -13.26 -10.72
C TRP A 51 -3.14 -13.39 -11.87
N LEU A 52 -4.08 -12.46 -11.91
CA LEU A 52 -5.12 -12.39 -12.94
C LEU A 52 -5.22 -10.95 -13.45
N VAL A 53 -5.13 -10.78 -14.76
CA VAL A 53 -5.44 -9.51 -15.41
C VAL A 53 -6.88 -9.56 -15.89
N ALA A 54 -7.77 -8.98 -15.11
CA ALA A 54 -9.21 -8.94 -15.43
C ALA A 54 -9.52 -7.93 -16.55
N ASN A 55 -8.69 -6.91 -16.72
CA ASN A 55 -8.73 -5.99 -17.84
C ASN A 55 -7.33 -5.52 -18.21
N LEU A 56 -6.91 -5.76 -19.45
CA LEU A 56 -5.68 -5.24 -20.05
C LEU A 56 -6.03 -4.21 -21.13
N PRO A 57 -5.92 -2.90 -20.82
CA PRO A 57 -6.28 -1.86 -21.78
C PRO A 57 -5.37 -1.86 -23.02
N SER A 58 -5.93 -1.45 -24.16
CA SER A 58 -5.13 -1.21 -25.37
C SER A 58 -4.04 -0.16 -25.10
N GLY A 59 -2.82 -0.41 -25.56
CA GLY A 59 -1.67 0.45 -25.33
C GLY A 59 -0.85 0.09 -24.08
N VAL A 60 -1.32 -0.83 -23.24
CA VAL A 60 -0.51 -1.42 -22.17
C VAL A 60 0.17 -2.68 -22.70
N GLU A 61 1.50 -2.72 -22.60
CA GLU A 61 2.28 -3.92 -22.89
C GLU A 61 2.40 -4.79 -21.63
N MET A 62 2.29 -6.10 -21.79
CA MET A 62 2.41 -7.06 -20.70
C MET A 62 3.48 -8.10 -21.01
N PHE A 63 4.22 -8.51 -19.98
CA PHE A 63 5.17 -9.61 -20.03
C PHE A 63 5.00 -10.52 -18.82
N ASP A 64 4.84 -11.82 -19.05
CA ASP A 64 4.85 -12.83 -18.00
C ASP A 64 6.28 -13.12 -17.57
N LEU A 65 6.60 -12.84 -16.31
CA LEU A 65 7.95 -13.00 -15.76
C LEU A 65 8.42 -14.47 -15.67
N ALA A 66 7.54 -15.43 -15.87
CA ALA A 66 7.91 -16.84 -15.99
C ALA A 66 8.50 -17.19 -17.39
N GLN A 67 8.28 -16.33 -18.39
CA GLN A 67 8.78 -16.54 -19.75
C GLN A 67 10.28 -16.28 -19.85
N PRO A 68 11.00 -17.00 -20.74
CA PRO A 68 12.40 -16.71 -21.03
C PRO A 68 12.57 -15.41 -21.84
N ASN A 69 13.79 -14.86 -21.80
CA ASN A 69 14.18 -13.69 -22.57
C ASN A 69 13.33 -12.42 -22.32
N PRO A 70 13.29 -11.95 -21.06
CA PRO A 70 12.56 -10.73 -20.74
C PRO A 70 13.11 -9.54 -21.53
N PRO A 71 12.23 -8.62 -21.97
CA PRO A 71 12.65 -7.41 -22.67
C PRO A 71 13.49 -6.51 -21.75
N GLN A 72 14.30 -5.63 -22.37
CA GLN A 72 15.25 -4.79 -21.66
C GLN A 72 14.59 -3.94 -20.56
N TRP A 73 13.37 -3.42 -20.78
CA TRP A 73 12.65 -2.62 -19.80
C TRP A 73 12.26 -3.44 -18.55
N VAL A 74 12.03 -4.74 -18.67
CA VAL A 74 11.84 -5.64 -17.53
C VAL A 74 13.14 -5.81 -16.77
N MET A 75 14.22 -6.15 -17.50
CA MET A 75 15.52 -6.41 -16.90
C MET A 75 16.07 -5.22 -16.11
N ALA A 76 15.77 -3.99 -16.57
CA ALA A 76 16.25 -2.76 -15.96
C ALA A 76 15.64 -2.51 -14.57
N HIS A 77 14.47 -3.09 -14.27
CA HIS A 77 13.69 -2.67 -13.09
C HIS A 77 13.24 -3.79 -12.17
N VAL A 78 12.98 -5.00 -12.68
CA VAL A 78 12.28 -6.06 -11.94
C VAL A 78 13.04 -6.66 -10.76
N ALA A 79 14.37 -6.63 -10.78
CA ALA A 79 15.24 -7.24 -9.76
C ALA A 79 16.21 -6.20 -9.18
N ARG A 80 15.68 -5.25 -8.42
CA ARG A 80 16.51 -4.25 -7.72
C ARG A 80 17.04 -4.81 -6.41
N PRO A 81 18.27 -4.45 -6.02
CA PRO A 81 18.78 -4.77 -4.69
C PRO A 81 17.88 -4.16 -3.61
N THR A 82 17.56 -4.95 -2.61
CA THR A 82 16.77 -4.50 -1.46
C THR A 82 17.32 -5.13 -0.19
N GLN A 83 17.21 -4.41 0.91
CA GLN A 83 17.47 -4.92 2.27
C GLN A 83 16.17 -5.29 2.97
N ASN A 84 15.03 -4.97 2.39
CA ASN A 84 13.73 -5.40 2.93
C ASN A 84 13.54 -6.90 2.68
N VAL A 85 13.30 -7.63 3.76
CA VAL A 85 13.24 -9.11 3.74
C VAL A 85 12.09 -9.62 2.89
N MET A 86 10.90 -8.96 2.95
CA MET A 86 9.74 -9.46 2.24
C MET A 86 9.79 -9.15 0.75
N ASN A 87 10.40 -8.01 0.36
CA ASN A 87 10.73 -7.74 -1.03
C ASN A 87 11.76 -8.74 -1.55
N ALA A 88 12.82 -8.99 -0.79
CA ALA A 88 13.82 -10.00 -1.13
C ALA A 88 13.17 -11.40 -1.25
N ALA A 89 12.27 -11.77 -0.35
CA ALA A 89 11.55 -13.04 -0.42
C ALA A 89 10.69 -13.16 -1.68
N SER A 90 9.98 -12.09 -2.08
CA SER A 90 9.21 -12.09 -3.33
C SER A 90 10.09 -12.35 -4.56
N LEU A 91 11.34 -11.84 -4.55
CA LEU A 91 12.29 -12.08 -5.64
C LEU A 91 12.94 -13.46 -5.58
N ALA A 92 13.36 -13.89 -4.39
CA ALA A 92 14.09 -15.14 -4.21
C ALA A 92 13.20 -16.37 -4.36
N LEU A 93 11.98 -16.32 -3.83
CA LEU A 93 11.09 -17.48 -3.66
C LEU A 93 10.00 -17.59 -4.73
N SER A 94 9.70 -16.52 -5.49
CA SER A 94 8.77 -16.63 -6.62
C SER A 94 9.43 -17.26 -7.85
N ALA A 95 8.65 -18.02 -8.60
CA ALA A 95 9.04 -18.54 -9.92
C ALA A 95 8.47 -17.71 -11.08
N GLY A 96 7.57 -16.74 -10.79
CA GLY A 96 6.88 -15.96 -11.81
C GLY A 96 6.33 -14.65 -11.27
N GLY A 97 5.53 -14.02 -12.11
CA GLY A 97 4.89 -12.74 -11.85
C GLY A 97 4.55 -12.05 -13.15
N VAL A 98 4.25 -10.75 -13.07
CA VAL A 98 3.79 -9.99 -14.23
C VAL A 98 4.47 -8.63 -14.31
N ALA A 99 4.76 -8.20 -15.53
CA ALA A 99 5.28 -6.87 -15.80
C ALA A 99 4.40 -6.14 -16.82
N PHE A 100 4.19 -4.84 -16.59
CA PHE A 100 3.45 -3.95 -17.46
C PHE A 100 4.29 -2.76 -17.85
N ARG A 101 4.10 -2.27 -19.08
CA ARG A 101 4.68 -1.02 -19.57
C ARG A 101 3.62 -0.19 -20.28
N VAL A 102 3.58 1.09 -19.98
CA VAL A 102 2.86 2.10 -20.76
C VAL A 102 3.92 2.93 -21.48
N PRO A 103 3.97 2.86 -22.83
CA PRO A 103 4.97 3.57 -23.63
C PRO A 103 4.88 5.10 -23.49
N LYS A 104 5.96 5.78 -23.85
CA LYS A 104 6.09 7.24 -23.81
C LYS A 104 4.91 7.96 -24.44
N GLY A 105 4.34 8.91 -23.69
CA GLY A 105 3.23 9.78 -24.12
C GLY A 105 1.88 9.07 -24.28
N VAL A 106 1.77 7.79 -23.98
CA VAL A 106 0.51 7.05 -24.10
C VAL A 106 -0.35 7.33 -22.87
N VAL A 107 -1.60 7.77 -23.11
CA VAL A 107 -2.62 8.01 -22.10
C VAL A 107 -3.64 6.90 -22.17
N ILE A 108 -3.75 6.11 -21.13
CA ILE A 108 -4.69 4.97 -21.05
C ILE A 108 -5.99 5.45 -20.38
N ALA A 109 -7.11 5.32 -21.09
CA ALA A 109 -8.42 5.75 -20.61
C ALA A 109 -9.07 4.74 -19.65
N ASP A 110 -8.98 3.45 -19.99
CA ASP A 110 -9.57 2.38 -19.18
C ASP A 110 -8.59 1.92 -18.09
N PRO A 111 -9.05 1.54 -16.89
CA PRO A 111 -8.15 1.05 -15.85
C PRO A 111 -7.57 -0.32 -16.19
N LEU A 112 -6.28 -0.52 -15.93
CA LEU A 112 -5.67 -1.84 -15.79
C LEU A 112 -6.22 -2.48 -14.51
N LYS A 113 -6.79 -3.68 -14.61
CA LYS A 113 -7.31 -4.42 -13.46
C LYS A 113 -6.45 -5.66 -13.21
N LEU A 114 -5.75 -5.66 -12.09
CA LEU A 114 -4.82 -6.70 -11.67
C LEU A 114 -5.27 -7.26 -10.32
N ASP A 115 -5.45 -8.57 -10.24
CA ASP A 115 -5.74 -9.27 -9.00
C ASP A 115 -4.61 -10.23 -8.65
N PHE A 116 -4.15 -10.21 -7.40
CA PHE A 116 -3.27 -11.24 -6.86
C PHE A 116 -4.10 -12.28 -6.12
N THR A 117 -3.91 -13.55 -6.50
CA THR A 117 -4.71 -14.68 -5.97
C THR A 117 -3.80 -15.84 -5.54
N GLY A 118 -4.35 -16.77 -4.76
CA GLY A 118 -3.60 -17.93 -4.28
C GLY A 118 -2.50 -17.61 -3.26
N PRO A 119 -1.94 -18.63 -2.62
CA PRO A 119 -0.87 -18.52 -1.64
C PRO A 119 0.51 -18.41 -2.31
N GLY A 120 1.49 -17.85 -1.57
CA GLY A 120 2.90 -17.86 -1.94
C GLY A 120 3.48 -16.48 -2.28
N HIS A 121 4.50 -16.46 -3.10
CA HIS A 121 5.23 -15.25 -3.47
C HIS A 121 4.98 -14.89 -4.94
N VAL A 122 4.84 -13.59 -5.23
CA VAL A 122 4.70 -13.08 -6.59
C VAL A 122 5.48 -11.77 -6.76
N ARG A 123 6.03 -11.58 -7.95
CA ARG A 123 6.70 -10.34 -8.33
C ARG A 123 5.89 -9.59 -9.37
N ALA A 124 5.72 -8.28 -9.19
CA ALA A 124 5.08 -7.41 -10.17
C ALA A 124 5.99 -6.23 -10.53
N LEU A 125 5.84 -5.74 -11.76
CA LEU A 125 6.51 -4.54 -12.25
C LEU A 125 5.52 -3.70 -13.06
N LEU A 126 5.50 -2.39 -12.83
CA LEU A 126 4.78 -1.43 -13.65
C LEU A 126 5.72 -0.30 -14.04
N VAL A 127 5.88 -0.05 -15.34
CA VAL A 127 6.70 1.04 -15.89
C VAL A 127 5.80 1.96 -16.69
N LEU A 128 5.66 3.20 -16.24
CA LEU A 128 5.11 4.31 -17.01
C LEU A 128 6.27 5.12 -17.58
N GLU A 129 6.42 5.14 -18.90
CA GLU A 129 7.45 5.95 -19.55
C GLU A 129 7.08 7.45 -19.51
N GLU A 130 7.98 8.31 -19.97
CA GLU A 130 7.81 9.77 -19.96
C GLU A 130 6.44 10.20 -20.52
N GLY A 131 5.69 11.00 -19.74
CA GLY A 131 4.37 11.53 -20.12
C GLY A 131 3.25 10.49 -20.22
N ALA A 132 3.49 9.23 -19.84
CA ALA A 132 2.47 8.19 -19.85
C ALA A 132 1.46 8.39 -18.71
N SER A 133 0.22 7.92 -18.90
CA SER A 133 -0.82 7.97 -17.86
C SER A 133 -1.60 6.68 -17.80
N LEU A 134 -1.84 6.19 -16.57
CA LEU A 134 -2.57 4.95 -16.30
C LEU A 134 -3.36 5.06 -15.00
N THR A 135 -4.51 4.41 -14.97
CA THR A 135 -5.19 4.03 -13.73
C THR A 135 -5.01 2.54 -13.48
N LEU A 136 -4.46 2.17 -12.33
CA LEU A 136 -4.35 0.78 -11.85
C LEU A 136 -5.42 0.52 -10.80
N PHE A 137 -6.20 -0.51 -10.99
CA PHE A 137 -7.06 -1.09 -9.97
C PHE A 137 -6.46 -2.45 -9.55
N GLU A 138 -6.08 -2.54 -8.28
CA GLU A 138 -5.48 -3.73 -7.70
C GLU A 138 -6.43 -4.39 -6.71
N GLY A 139 -6.78 -5.64 -6.99
CA GLY A 139 -7.54 -6.50 -6.10
C GLY A 139 -6.63 -7.49 -5.36
N VAL A 140 -7.01 -7.79 -4.12
CA VAL A 140 -6.31 -8.76 -3.28
C VAL A 140 -7.29 -9.86 -2.91
N GLY A 141 -7.22 -10.99 -3.60
CA GLY A 141 -8.05 -12.16 -3.33
C GLY A 141 -7.64 -12.91 -2.05
N PRO A 142 -8.42 -13.88 -1.59
CA PRO A 142 -8.09 -14.67 -0.40
C PRO A 142 -6.86 -15.56 -0.63
N ALA A 143 -6.09 -15.78 0.45
CA ALA A 143 -4.96 -16.70 0.50
C ALA A 143 -4.62 -17.00 1.96
N ASP A 144 -4.06 -18.18 2.27
CA ASP A 144 -3.56 -18.46 3.61
C ASP A 144 -2.34 -17.59 3.92
N PHE A 145 -1.37 -17.58 2.99
CA PHE A 145 -0.24 -16.66 3.01
C PHE A 145 0.06 -16.15 1.61
N ARG A 146 0.23 -14.84 1.46
CA ARG A 146 0.73 -14.25 0.24
C ARG A 146 1.70 -13.11 0.52
N ASN A 147 2.75 -13.05 -0.30
CA ASN A 147 3.74 -11.98 -0.34
C ASN A 147 3.88 -11.44 -1.76
N VAL A 148 3.56 -10.17 -1.95
CA VAL A 148 3.69 -9.45 -3.21
C VAL A 148 4.89 -8.50 -3.13
N GLY A 149 5.81 -8.58 -4.08
CA GLY A 149 6.83 -7.55 -4.29
C GLY A 149 6.51 -6.76 -5.56
N PHE A 150 6.21 -5.48 -5.44
CA PHE A 150 5.79 -4.64 -6.56
C PHE A 150 6.78 -3.50 -6.80
N GLU A 151 7.37 -3.47 -7.99
CA GLU A 151 8.20 -2.34 -8.46
C GLU A 151 7.36 -1.43 -9.37
N ILE A 152 7.30 -0.14 -9.05
CA ILE A 152 6.58 0.86 -9.82
C ILE A 152 7.54 1.98 -10.23
N VAL A 153 7.63 2.24 -11.53
CA VAL A 153 8.49 3.27 -12.11
C VAL A 153 7.62 4.29 -12.85
N ILE A 154 7.66 5.53 -12.39
CA ILE A 154 6.89 6.64 -12.96
C ILE A 154 7.88 7.59 -13.61
N GLY A 155 7.88 7.61 -14.94
CA GLY A 155 8.75 8.43 -15.77
C GLY A 155 8.48 9.94 -15.64
N ALA A 156 9.33 10.75 -16.27
CA ALA A 156 9.19 12.21 -16.23
C ALA A 156 7.81 12.64 -16.75
N GLY A 157 7.08 13.46 -15.97
CA GLY A 157 5.75 13.94 -16.32
C GLY A 157 4.66 12.86 -16.42
N ALA A 158 4.96 11.61 -16.11
CA ALA A 158 3.97 10.52 -16.13
C ALA A 158 3.06 10.57 -14.89
N SER A 159 1.87 9.97 -14.98
CA SER A 159 0.86 9.97 -13.92
C SER A 159 0.26 8.59 -13.70
N LEU A 160 0.29 8.12 -12.46
CA LEU A 160 -0.35 6.88 -12.02
C LEU A 160 -1.40 7.18 -10.95
N GLU A 161 -2.65 6.81 -11.26
CA GLU A 161 -3.71 6.64 -10.25
C GLU A 161 -3.73 5.17 -9.86
N HIS A 162 -3.66 4.86 -8.55
CA HIS A 162 -3.63 3.49 -8.06
C HIS A 162 -4.66 3.30 -6.95
N VAL A 163 -5.63 2.45 -7.15
CA VAL A 163 -6.61 2.08 -6.12
C VAL A 163 -6.47 0.60 -5.80
N ARG A 164 -6.20 0.29 -4.54
CA ARG A 164 -6.06 -1.06 -4.05
C ARG A 164 -7.12 -1.38 -3.00
N ILE A 165 -7.79 -2.51 -3.20
CA ILE A 165 -8.77 -3.02 -2.23
C ILE A 165 -8.32 -4.39 -1.73
N SER A 166 -8.17 -4.49 -0.39
CA SER A 166 -7.91 -5.75 0.32
C SER A 166 -9.12 -6.08 1.19
N PRO A 167 -10.01 -6.99 0.73
CA PRO A 167 -11.21 -7.36 1.48
C PRO A 167 -10.85 -8.06 2.80
N ALA A 168 -11.82 -8.15 3.71
CA ALA A 168 -11.66 -8.89 4.95
C ALA A 168 -11.36 -10.37 4.66
N ALA A 169 -10.26 -10.89 5.17
CA ALA A 169 -9.74 -12.20 4.76
C ALA A 169 -9.47 -13.18 5.94
N GLY A 170 -10.18 -13.03 7.06
CA GLY A 170 -10.16 -13.98 8.18
C GLY A 170 -8.74 -14.34 8.65
N GLU A 171 -8.37 -15.62 8.52
CA GLU A 171 -7.08 -16.16 8.96
C GLU A 171 -5.91 -15.92 7.99
N ALA A 172 -6.13 -15.23 6.89
CA ALA A 172 -5.08 -14.92 5.91
C ALA A 172 -3.93 -14.10 6.50
N VAL A 173 -2.73 -14.35 6.00
CA VAL A 173 -1.53 -13.54 6.24
C VAL A 173 -1.10 -12.92 4.92
N LEU A 174 -1.27 -11.61 4.80
CA LEU A 174 -1.04 -10.88 3.56
C LEU A 174 0.07 -9.86 3.77
N VAL A 175 1.14 -9.97 3.00
CA VAL A 175 2.25 -9.02 3.00
C VAL A 175 2.42 -8.49 1.58
N GLU A 176 2.54 -7.19 1.46
CA GLU A 176 2.84 -6.53 0.21
C GLU A 176 3.89 -5.46 0.45
N GLU A 177 4.83 -5.40 -0.44
CA GLU A 177 5.83 -4.35 -0.46
C GLU A 177 5.93 -3.75 -1.85
N ALA A 178 5.68 -2.45 -1.95
CA ALA A 178 5.81 -1.71 -3.17
C ALA A 178 6.92 -0.66 -3.09
N ASN A 179 7.82 -0.68 -4.09
CA ASN A 179 8.85 0.32 -4.29
C ASN A 179 8.45 1.22 -5.47
N VAL A 180 8.20 2.49 -5.19
CA VAL A 180 7.75 3.47 -6.18
C VAL A 180 8.84 4.50 -6.42
N ARG A 181 9.22 4.72 -7.68
CA ARG A 181 10.17 5.78 -8.06
C ARG A 181 9.50 6.75 -8.99
N ILE A 182 9.63 8.03 -8.67
CA ILE A 182 8.94 9.10 -9.38
C ILE A 182 9.97 10.08 -9.91
N ALA A 183 10.10 10.13 -11.24
CA ALA A 183 11.00 11.06 -11.93
C ALA A 183 10.42 12.50 -11.96
N ALA A 184 11.16 13.45 -12.52
CA ALA A 184 10.80 14.86 -12.55
C ALA A 184 9.38 15.10 -13.10
N GLY A 185 8.56 15.86 -12.37
CA GLY A 185 7.17 16.18 -12.73
C GLY A 185 6.22 14.98 -12.73
N GLY A 186 6.71 13.78 -12.40
CA GLY A 186 5.89 12.58 -12.29
C GLY A 186 4.93 12.64 -11.09
N ARG A 187 3.79 11.98 -11.20
CA ARG A 187 2.74 11.98 -10.16
C ARG A 187 2.29 10.57 -9.81
N TYR A 188 2.25 10.28 -8.54
CA TYR A 188 1.67 9.07 -7.99
C TYR A 188 0.55 9.45 -7.03
N ARG A 189 -0.67 9.07 -7.36
CA ARG A 189 -1.82 9.16 -6.46
C ARG A 189 -2.30 7.77 -6.14
N ALA A 190 -2.36 7.41 -4.86
CA ALA A 190 -2.75 6.08 -4.45
C ALA A 190 -3.76 6.09 -3.30
N HIS A 191 -4.70 5.16 -3.35
CA HIS A 191 -5.67 4.91 -2.29
C HIS A 191 -5.68 3.43 -1.90
N PHE A 192 -5.58 3.15 -0.60
CA PHE A 192 -5.51 1.81 -0.04
C PHE A 192 -6.69 1.57 0.90
N ALA A 193 -7.61 0.69 0.49
CA ALA A 193 -8.72 0.26 1.32
C ALA A 193 -8.45 -1.14 1.89
N GLY A 194 -8.33 -1.24 3.22
CA GLY A 194 -8.00 -2.49 3.91
C GLY A 194 -9.03 -2.87 4.96
N PHE A 195 -9.55 -4.10 4.87
CA PHE A 195 -10.56 -4.61 5.81
C PHE A 195 -9.99 -5.67 6.76
N GLY A 196 -8.67 -5.84 6.73
CA GLY A 196 -7.89 -6.65 7.66
C GLY A 196 -8.03 -8.15 7.50
N SER A 197 -7.06 -8.84 8.07
CA SER A 197 -6.98 -10.30 8.13
C SER A 197 -6.31 -10.70 9.45
N LYS A 198 -5.89 -11.94 9.64
CA LYS A 198 -5.04 -12.33 10.77
C LYS A 198 -3.81 -11.45 10.90
N LEU A 199 -3.18 -11.15 9.75
CA LEU A 199 -2.17 -10.10 9.58
C LEU A 199 -2.19 -9.61 8.14
N SER A 200 -2.51 -8.34 7.92
CA SER A 200 -2.33 -7.67 6.65
C SER A 200 -1.31 -6.54 6.82
N ARG A 201 -0.18 -6.62 6.12
CA ARG A 201 0.82 -5.55 6.13
C ARG A 201 1.12 -5.11 4.71
N MET A 202 0.98 -3.81 4.49
CA MET A 202 1.41 -3.14 3.26
C MET A 202 2.53 -2.17 3.59
N GLU A 203 3.64 -2.28 2.89
CA GLU A 203 4.80 -1.42 3.03
C GLU A 203 5.12 -0.72 1.70
N LEU A 204 5.23 0.60 1.74
CA LEU A 204 5.45 1.44 0.58
C LEU A 204 6.72 2.27 0.78
N GLU A 205 7.73 2.04 -0.06
CA GLU A 205 8.85 2.95 -0.20
C GLU A 205 8.67 3.81 -1.46
N ILE A 206 8.64 5.12 -1.31
CA ILE A 206 8.37 6.05 -2.41
C ILE A 206 9.50 7.07 -2.51
N ALA A 207 10.24 7.04 -3.60
CA ALA A 207 11.34 7.96 -3.86
C ALA A 207 10.94 9.03 -4.89
N LEU A 208 10.95 10.30 -4.47
CA LEU A 208 10.76 11.47 -5.32
C LEU A 208 12.14 11.87 -5.86
N GLU A 209 12.45 11.44 -7.10
CA GLU A 209 13.81 11.48 -7.69
C GLU A 209 14.07 12.68 -8.59
N GLY A 210 13.11 13.59 -8.79
CA GLY A 210 13.28 14.77 -9.62
C GLY A 210 12.38 15.92 -9.23
N ALA A 211 12.76 17.14 -9.64
CA ALA A 211 11.99 18.36 -9.36
C ALA A 211 10.54 18.23 -9.83
N GLY A 212 9.58 18.73 -9.04
CA GLY A 212 8.16 18.67 -9.33
C GLY A 212 7.52 17.28 -9.18
N ALA A 213 8.28 16.25 -8.73
CA ALA A 213 7.71 14.94 -8.44
C ALA A 213 6.74 15.02 -7.25
N GLN A 214 5.63 14.30 -7.34
CA GLN A 214 4.54 14.35 -6.36
C GLN A 214 4.05 12.96 -5.99
N ALA A 215 3.82 12.74 -4.67
CA ALA A 215 3.15 11.57 -4.14
C ALA A 215 1.95 11.97 -3.29
N HIS A 216 0.77 11.46 -3.61
CA HIS A 216 -0.44 11.67 -2.83
C HIS A 216 -1.01 10.32 -2.40
N LEU A 217 -0.98 10.03 -1.11
CA LEU A 217 -1.41 8.76 -0.54
C LEU A 217 -2.61 8.96 0.36
N SER A 218 -3.60 8.13 0.20
CA SER A 218 -4.75 8.08 1.10
C SER A 218 -5.11 6.64 1.42
N GLY A 219 -5.84 6.42 2.50
CA GLY A 219 -6.29 5.08 2.82
C GLY A 219 -7.29 5.01 3.95
N VAL A 220 -8.08 3.94 3.93
CA VAL A 220 -9.05 3.63 4.97
C VAL A 220 -8.88 2.19 5.44
N SER A 221 -9.05 1.97 6.74
CA SER A 221 -9.16 0.61 7.29
C SER A 221 -10.40 0.52 8.19
N VAL A 222 -11.18 -0.54 8.01
CA VAL A 222 -12.32 -0.87 8.87
C VAL A 222 -12.15 -2.29 9.38
N LEU A 223 -11.86 -2.42 10.67
CA LEU A 223 -11.41 -3.66 11.28
C LEU A 223 -12.35 -4.07 12.40
N ASP A 224 -12.62 -5.36 12.51
CA ASP A 224 -13.41 -5.95 13.58
C ASP A 224 -12.86 -7.32 14.02
N GLY A 225 -13.35 -7.85 15.12
CA GLY A 225 -12.93 -9.14 15.67
C GLY A 225 -11.47 -9.09 16.15
N LYS A 226 -10.59 -9.90 15.59
CA LYS A 226 -9.15 -9.96 15.90
C LYS A 226 -8.27 -9.57 14.71
N ARG A 227 -8.86 -8.90 13.71
CA ARG A 227 -8.15 -8.54 12.49
C ARG A 227 -7.08 -7.49 12.75
N HIS A 228 -5.97 -7.64 12.02
CA HIS A 228 -4.84 -6.75 12.07
C HIS A 228 -4.60 -6.14 10.69
N SER A 229 -4.42 -4.83 10.63
CA SER A 229 -3.99 -4.11 9.42
C SER A 229 -2.86 -3.16 9.75
N ASP A 230 -1.75 -3.28 9.05
CA ASP A 230 -0.56 -2.43 9.18
C ASP A 230 -0.27 -1.78 7.83
N VAL A 231 -0.26 -0.45 7.81
CA VAL A 231 0.17 0.35 6.67
C VAL A 231 1.45 1.07 7.06
N THR A 232 2.54 0.72 6.41
CA THR A 232 3.85 1.35 6.61
C THR A 232 4.24 2.11 5.35
N THR A 233 4.57 3.39 5.48
CA THR A 233 4.99 4.25 4.36
C THR A 233 6.33 4.89 4.65
N HIS A 234 7.21 4.92 3.66
CA HIS A 234 8.45 5.69 3.69
C HIS A 234 8.54 6.55 2.43
N VAL A 235 8.30 7.85 2.57
CA VAL A 235 8.43 8.80 1.46
C VAL A 235 9.77 9.50 1.57
N ILE A 236 10.56 9.43 0.49
CA ILE A 236 11.92 9.97 0.43
C ILE A 236 11.95 11.10 -0.61
N HIS A 237 12.08 12.33 -0.15
CA HIS A 237 12.35 13.49 -0.98
C HIS A 237 13.84 13.55 -1.30
N ARG A 238 14.25 12.98 -2.46
CA ARG A 238 15.66 12.94 -2.90
C ARG A 238 16.07 14.21 -3.63
N HIS A 239 15.10 14.99 -4.13
CA HIS A 239 15.31 16.21 -4.91
C HIS A 239 14.49 17.36 -4.31
N GLY A 240 14.94 18.59 -4.53
CA GLY A 240 14.17 19.79 -4.17
C GLY A 240 12.91 19.96 -5.01
N ASP A 241 12.04 20.87 -4.57
CA ASP A 241 10.75 21.20 -5.22
C ASP A 241 9.85 19.98 -5.41
N THR A 242 9.79 19.10 -4.42
CA THR A 242 8.95 17.89 -4.43
C THR A 242 7.85 17.98 -3.39
N ALA A 243 6.72 17.31 -3.60
CA ALA A 243 5.60 17.35 -2.67
C ALA A 243 5.05 15.96 -2.33
N SER A 244 4.65 15.78 -1.07
CA SER A 244 3.93 14.57 -0.65
C SER A 244 2.82 14.88 0.34
N THR A 245 1.70 14.16 0.20
CA THR A 245 0.59 14.20 1.16
C THR A 245 0.17 12.79 1.53
N GLN A 246 -0.15 12.58 2.80
CA GLN A 246 -0.60 11.28 3.29
C GLN A 246 -1.80 11.48 4.23
N LEU A 247 -2.90 10.77 3.96
CA LEU A 247 -4.12 10.80 4.77
C LEU A 247 -4.63 9.38 5.02
N PHE A 248 -4.42 8.85 6.23
CA PHE A 248 -4.89 7.53 6.61
C PHE A 248 -5.89 7.60 7.76
N LYS A 249 -7.00 6.90 7.60
CA LYS A 249 -8.07 6.85 8.59
C LYS A 249 -8.46 5.42 8.92
N HIS A 250 -8.53 5.10 10.19
CA HIS A 250 -8.78 3.74 10.68
C HIS A 250 -9.98 3.72 11.63
N VAL A 251 -10.78 2.67 11.52
CA VAL A 251 -11.83 2.33 12.49
C VAL A 251 -11.56 0.92 12.95
N ALA A 252 -11.44 0.72 14.26
CA ALA A 252 -11.18 -0.59 14.85
C ALA A 252 -12.20 -0.89 15.95
N GLY A 253 -12.89 -2.05 15.83
CA GLY A 253 -13.80 -2.61 16.82
C GLY A 253 -13.31 -3.94 17.37
N GLY A 254 -14.03 -4.48 18.35
CA GLY A 254 -13.71 -5.79 18.97
C GLY A 254 -12.32 -5.81 19.63
N GLN A 255 -11.43 -6.65 19.15
CA GLN A 255 -10.02 -6.80 19.54
C GLN A 255 -9.10 -6.51 18.32
N ALA A 256 -9.60 -5.79 17.33
CA ALA A 256 -8.85 -5.49 16.12
C ALA A 256 -7.72 -4.49 16.40
N ARG A 257 -6.69 -4.57 15.55
CA ARG A 257 -5.53 -3.68 15.66
C ARG A 257 -5.27 -2.98 14.35
N ALA A 258 -5.27 -1.63 14.38
CA ALA A 258 -4.89 -0.77 13.27
C ALA A 258 -3.50 -0.19 13.50
N VAL A 259 -2.60 -0.33 12.53
CA VAL A 259 -1.26 0.21 12.61
C VAL A 259 -1.01 1.12 11.41
N TYR A 260 -0.45 2.30 11.68
CA TYR A 260 0.11 3.18 10.68
C TYR A 260 1.51 3.61 11.11
N GLN A 261 2.50 3.31 10.29
CA GLN A 261 3.87 3.78 10.47
C GLN A 261 4.23 4.61 9.24
N GLY A 262 4.41 5.90 9.44
CA GLY A 262 4.70 6.80 8.33
C GLY A 262 6.01 7.52 8.55
N LYS A 263 6.98 7.33 7.65
CA LYS A 263 8.26 8.02 7.67
C LYS A 263 8.40 8.93 6.46
N VAL A 264 8.83 10.15 6.69
CA VAL A 264 9.24 11.07 5.63
C VAL A 264 10.70 11.43 5.83
N THR A 265 11.50 11.20 4.80
CA THR A 265 12.92 11.61 4.80
C THR A 265 13.13 12.69 3.74
N VAL A 266 13.62 13.85 4.14
CA VAL A 266 14.04 14.92 3.23
C VAL A 266 15.56 14.93 3.15
N ALA A 267 16.11 14.56 1.99
CA ALA A 267 17.55 14.42 1.79
C ALA A 267 18.25 15.79 1.83
N LYS A 268 19.56 15.75 2.09
CA LYS A 268 20.39 16.96 2.05
C LYS A 268 20.31 17.63 0.66
N GLY A 269 19.99 18.92 0.64
CA GLY A 269 19.83 19.70 -0.59
C GLY A 269 18.46 19.58 -1.26
N ALA A 270 17.52 18.81 -0.70
CA ALA A 270 16.15 18.74 -1.19
C ALA A 270 15.29 19.93 -0.69
N ASN A 271 15.78 21.16 -0.92
CA ASN A 271 15.07 22.38 -0.55
C ASN A 271 13.79 22.57 -1.38
N GLY A 272 12.82 23.30 -0.84
CA GLY A 272 11.51 23.47 -1.48
C GLY A 272 10.58 22.25 -1.35
N SER A 273 10.99 21.23 -0.60
CA SER A 273 10.12 20.06 -0.31
C SER A 273 8.96 20.45 0.59
N ASP A 274 7.75 19.96 0.22
CA ASP A 274 6.51 20.15 0.98
C ASP A 274 5.91 18.78 1.33
N SER A 275 5.68 18.51 2.62
CA SER A 275 5.17 17.22 3.06
C SER A 275 4.17 17.35 4.21
N VAL A 276 2.99 16.76 4.04
CA VAL A 276 1.97 16.68 5.09
C VAL A 276 1.57 15.23 5.30
N GLN A 277 1.60 14.80 6.57
CA GLN A 277 1.22 13.44 6.96
C GLN A 277 0.17 13.48 8.06
N THR A 278 -0.97 12.84 7.84
CA THR A 278 -2.08 12.78 8.79
C THR A 278 -2.56 11.34 8.95
N ALA A 279 -2.61 10.86 10.19
CA ALA A 279 -3.19 9.57 10.55
C ALA A 279 -4.19 9.73 11.69
N LYS A 280 -5.39 9.17 11.53
CA LYS A 280 -6.43 9.22 12.56
C LYS A 280 -7.07 7.86 12.75
N ALA A 281 -7.39 7.51 14.01
CA ALA A 281 -8.10 6.27 14.32
C ALA A 281 -9.25 6.51 15.28
N LEU A 282 -10.35 5.82 15.06
CA LEU A 282 -11.46 5.70 16.02
C LEU A 282 -11.49 4.26 16.56
N LEU A 283 -11.53 4.14 17.88
CA LEU A 283 -11.65 2.87 18.61
C LEU A 283 -13.08 2.70 19.09
N LEU A 284 -13.72 1.59 18.73
CA LEU A 284 -15.12 1.31 19.04
C LEU A 284 -15.30 0.24 20.12
N GLY A 285 -14.23 -0.14 20.80
CA GLY A 285 -14.24 -1.13 21.86
C GLY A 285 -13.02 -1.03 22.76
N GLU A 286 -13.14 -1.44 24.01
CA GLU A 286 -12.09 -1.35 25.03
C GLU A 286 -10.84 -2.17 24.70
N ALA A 287 -10.97 -3.22 23.88
CA ALA A 287 -9.87 -4.10 23.49
C ALA A 287 -9.36 -3.83 22.07
N ALA A 288 -9.91 -2.83 21.37
CA ALA A 288 -9.40 -2.38 20.08
C ALA A 288 -8.15 -1.53 20.26
N GLU A 289 -7.18 -1.67 19.37
CA GLU A 289 -5.89 -0.97 19.44
C GLU A 289 -5.62 -0.19 18.17
N ALA A 290 -4.95 0.96 18.31
CA ALA A 290 -4.39 1.71 17.19
C ALA A 290 -2.99 2.23 17.54
N ASP A 291 -2.01 1.90 16.69
CA ASP A 291 -0.64 2.39 16.78
C ASP A 291 -0.37 3.33 15.60
N LEU A 292 -0.28 4.63 15.87
CA LEU A 292 -0.01 5.64 14.84
C LEU A 292 1.36 6.27 15.10
N LYS A 293 2.34 5.96 14.25
CA LYS A 293 3.74 6.39 14.39
C LYS A 293 4.18 7.22 13.18
N PRO A 294 3.90 8.53 13.13
CA PRO A 294 4.49 9.41 12.12
C PRO A 294 5.92 9.82 12.52
N GLU A 295 6.83 9.82 11.55
CA GLU A 295 8.25 10.17 11.74
C GLU A 295 8.73 11.13 10.62
N LEU A 296 9.57 12.09 11.00
CA LEU A 296 10.22 13.03 10.08
C LEU A 296 11.74 13.00 10.28
N GLU A 297 12.47 12.78 9.20
CA GLU A 297 13.93 12.94 9.14
C GLU A 297 14.29 14.00 8.10
N ILE A 298 14.67 15.18 8.54
CA ILE A 298 14.86 16.34 7.68
C ILE A 298 16.31 16.76 7.67
N PHE A 299 16.95 16.68 6.50
CA PHE A 299 18.35 17.04 6.27
C PHE A 299 18.52 18.27 5.34
N ALA A 300 17.45 19.02 5.10
CA ALA A 300 17.42 20.25 4.30
C ALA A 300 16.86 21.41 5.11
N ASP A 301 17.26 22.65 4.79
CA ASP A 301 16.93 23.83 5.61
C ASP A 301 15.60 24.49 5.20
N ASP A 302 15.33 24.62 3.90
CA ASP A 302 14.14 25.30 3.37
C ASP A 302 13.07 24.28 2.95
N VAL A 303 12.26 23.85 3.92
CA VAL A 303 11.20 22.85 3.71
C VAL A 303 9.93 23.19 4.50
N LYS A 304 8.81 22.63 4.05
CA LYS A 304 7.51 22.68 4.75
C LYS A 304 7.10 21.26 5.06
N CYS A 305 7.33 20.80 6.28
CA CYS A 305 7.00 19.44 6.69
C CYS A 305 6.16 19.46 7.97
N ALA A 306 5.04 18.77 7.95
CA ALA A 306 4.17 18.62 9.09
C ALA A 306 3.64 17.19 9.20
N HIS A 307 3.44 16.72 10.42
CA HIS A 307 2.69 15.50 10.66
C HIS A 307 1.70 15.65 11.81
N GLY A 308 0.66 14.82 11.82
CA GLY A 308 -0.32 14.74 12.89
C GLY A 308 -0.88 13.34 13.04
N ALA A 309 -1.03 12.89 14.28
CA ALA A 309 -1.69 11.64 14.61
C ALA A 309 -2.68 11.82 15.75
N ALA A 310 -3.84 11.17 15.65
CA ALA A 310 -4.85 11.20 16.70
C ALA A 310 -5.57 9.86 16.79
N VAL A 311 -5.74 9.38 18.02
CA VAL A 311 -6.57 8.22 18.34
C VAL A 311 -7.67 8.70 19.29
N GLY A 312 -8.90 8.33 19.02
CA GLY A 312 -10.05 8.76 19.81
C GLY A 312 -11.23 7.80 19.68
N ASP A 313 -12.36 8.28 20.17
CA ASP A 313 -13.68 7.64 20.06
C ASP A 313 -14.61 8.55 19.24
N LEU A 314 -15.83 8.09 18.98
CA LEU A 314 -16.87 8.90 18.37
C LEU A 314 -17.19 10.12 19.26
N ASP A 315 -17.36 11.27 18.62
CA ASP A 315 -17.74 12.50 19.27
C ASP A 315 -19.11 12.37 19.94
N ALA A 316 -19.13 12.45 21.28
CA ALA A 316 -20.32 12.23 22.08
C ALA A 316 -21.40 13.30 21.85
N ASP A 317 -21.00 14.56 21.59
CA ASP A 317 -21.95 15.67 21.37
C ASP A 317 -22.61 15.51 20.00
N SER A 318 -21.88 15.14 18.97
CA SER A 318 -22.41 14.81 17.64
C SER A 318 -23.37 13.62 17.69
N LEU A 319 -23.02 12.57 18.43
CA LEU A 319 -23.88 11.40 18.62
C LEU A 319 -25.17 11.80 19.37
N PHE A 320 -25.06 12.56 20.44
CA PHE A 320 -26.19 13.07 21.19
C PHE A 320 -27.11 13.94 20.29
N TYR A 321 -26.53 14.84 19.49
CA TYR A 321 -27.30 15.70 18.58
C TYR A 321 -28.12 14.88 17.57
N LEU A 322 -27.51 13.89 16.92
CA LEU A 322 -28.22 13.02 15.97
C LEU A 322 -29.36 12.24 16.64
N ARG A 323 -29.13 11.69 17.84
CA ARG A 323 -30.13 10.98 18.62
C ARG A 323 -31.29 11.90 19.07
N ALA A 324 -30.99 13.14 19.47
CA ALA A 324 -32.00 14.15 19.83
C ALA A 324 -32.89 14.53 18.64
N ARG A 325 -32.46 14.30 17.40
CA ARG A 325 -33.24 14.45 16.17
C ARG A 325 -34.03 13.20 15.77
N GLY A 326 -34.04 12.17 16.62
CA GLY A 326 -34.82 10.96 16.42
C GLY A 326 -34.08 9.88 15.56
N ILE A 327 -32.77 10.04 15.27
CA ILE A 327 -32.01 9.04 14.59
C ILE A 327 -31.65 7.92 15.59
N PRO A 328 -31.97 6.66 15.30
CA PRO A 328 -31.56 5.53 16.16
C PRO A 328 -30.05 5.49 16.35
N GLU A 329 -29.58 5.08 17.55
CA GLU A 329 -28.19 5.14 17.93
C GLU A 329 -27.25 4.43 16.93
N SER A 330 -27.59 3.23 16.51
CA SER A 330 -26.78 2.50 15.53
C SER A 330 -26.65 3.22 14.19
N GLN A 331 -27.72 3.86 13.73
CA GLN A 331 -27.68 4.68 12.51
C GLN A 331 -26.84 5.94 12.70
N ALA A 332 -26.97 6.61 13.85
CA ALA A 332 -26.20 7.80 14.18
C ALA A 332 -24.69 7.49 14.23
N ARG A 333 -24.30 6.38 14.88
CA ARG A 333 -22.92 5.88 14.90
C ARG A 333 -22.43 5.61 13.47
N GLY A 334 -23.19 4.88 12.67
CA GLY A 334 -22.84 4.57 11.28
C GLY A 334 -22.63 5.84 10.41
N LEU A 335 -23.46 6.87 10.59
CA LEU A 335 -23.31 8.16 9.90
C LEU A 335 -22.01 8.86 10.28
N LEU A 336 -21.67 8.90 11.57
CA LEU A 336 -20.45 9.56 12.06
C LEU A 336 -19.19 8.81 11.58
N LEU A 337 -19.20 7.47 11.62
CA LEU A 337 -18.10 6.66 11.13
C LEU A 337 -17.90 6.83 9.61
N HIS A 338 -18.99 6.84 8.85
CA HIS A 338 -18.96 7.12 7.43
C HIS A 338 -18.35 8.50 7.15
N ALA A 339 -18.87 9.55 7.79
CA ALA A 339 -18.35 10.91 7.63
C ALA A 339 -16.85 11.01 7.99
N PHE A 340 -16.41 10.29 9.03
CA PHE A 340 -15.00 10.26 9.43
C PHE A 340 -14.11 9.67 8.34
N LEU A 341 -14.51 8.59 7.67
CA LEU A 341 -13.71 7.93 6.64
C LEU A 341 -13.81 8.61 5.27
N GLU A 342 -14.93 9.27 4.99
CA GLU A 342 -15.25 9.83 3.67
C GLU A 342 -14.20 10.80 3.14
N ASP A 343 -13.56 11.62 4.00
CA ASP A 343 -12.50 12.53 3.56
C ASP A 343 -11.36 11.80 2.82
N ALA A 344 -10.98 10.60 3.31
CA ALA A 344 -9.91 9.83 2.67
C ALA A 344 -10.40 9.12 1.40
N VAL A 345 -11.66 8.66 1.36
CA VAL A 345 -12.26 8.04 0.16
C VAL A 345 -12.50 9.07 -0.94
N ALA A 346 -12.84 10.31 -0.58
CA ALA A 346 -13.04 11.41 -1.52
C ALA A 346 -11.77 11.76 -2.32
N GLU A 347 -10.59 11.39 -1.83
CA GLU A 347 -9.31 11.57 -2.52
C GLU A 347 -9.16 10.69 -3.79
N ILE A 348 -9.99 9.67 -3.99
CA ILE A 348 -9.99 8.83 -5.19
C ILE A 348 -10.59 9.65 -6.35
N ALA A 349 -9.81 9.88 -7.40
CA ALA A 349 -10.24 10.69 -8.54
C ALA A 349 -11.28 9.95 -9.43
N ASN A 350 -11.06 8.66 -9.69
CA ASN A 350 -11.96 7.85 -10.50
C ASN A 350 -13.26 7.54 -9.73
N ILE A 351 -14.41 7.95 -10.28
CA ILE A 351 -15.73 7.85 -9.62
C ILE A 351 -16.12 6.39 -9.40
N ASP A 352 -15.95 5.52 -10.39
CA ASP A 352 -16.37 4.11 -10.28
C ASP A 352 -15.56 3.38 -9.21
N GLN A 353 -14.26 3.64 -9.14
CA GLN A 353 -13.38 3.08 -8.10
C GLN A 353 -13.73 3.63 -6.72
N ARG A 354 -14.04 4.92 -6.62
CA ARG A 354 -14.49 5.55 -5.37
C ARG A 354 -15.76 4.91 -4.84
N GLU A 355 -16.76 4.68 -5.71
CA GLU A 355 -18.01 4.03 -5.32
C GLU A 355 -17.79 2.56 -4.92
N LEU A 356 -16.87 1.86 -5.55
CA LEU A 356 -16.52 0.51 -5.15
C LEU A 356 -15.88 0.49 -3.76
N VAL A 357 -14.89 1.35 -3.49
CA VAL A 357 -14.28 1.50 -2.15
C VAL A 357 -15.33 1.88 -1.12
N ARG A 358 -16.23 2.82 -1.44
CA ARG A 358 -17.31 3.25 -0.55
C ARG A 358 -18.26 2.09 -0.22
N THR A 359 -18.59 1.26 -1.18
CA THR A 359 -19.44 0.08 -0.99
C THR A 359 -18.81 -0.91 -0.01
N GLU A 360 -17.53 -1.25 -0.21
CA GLU A 360 -16.79 -2.13 0.69
C GLU A 360 -16.62 -1.54 2.10
N MET A 361 -16.32 -0.24 2.17
CA MET A 361 -16.23 0.48 3.44
C MET A 361 -17.56 0.43 4.23
N LEU A 362 -18.68 0.70 3.55
CA LEU A 362 -20.01 0.66 4.18
C LEU A 362 -20.39 -0.76 4.63
N ALA A 363 -19.99 -1.79 3.86
CA ALA A 363 -20.17 -3.18 4.27
C ALA A 363 -19.35 -3.51 5.53
N GLY A 364 -18.10 -3.06 5.60
CA GLY A 364 -17.26 -3.19 6.79
C GLY A 364 -17.82 -2.47 8.01
N LEU A 365 -18.33 -1.24 7.84
CA LEU A 365 -18.91 -0.45 8.93
C LEU A 365 -20.15 -1.10 9.56
N LYS A 366 -20.95 -1.85 8.81
CA LYS A 366 -22.10 -2.60 9.37
C LYS A 366 -21.68 -3.68 10.36
N ALA A 367 -20.46 -4.16 10.29
CA ALA A 367 -19.94 -5.18 11.20
C ALA A 367 -19.43 -4.58 12.52
N VAL A 368 -19.02 -3.31 12.54
CA VAL A 368 -18.41 -2.64 13.70
C VAL A 368 -19.31 -1.61 14.39
N ALA A 369 -20.38 -1.14 13.74
CA ALA A 369 -21.33 -0.16 14.29
C ALA A 369 -22.45 -0.84 15.08
#